data_d67fbfe9269c7732e71db7c13d29bf07
#
_entry.id   d67fbfe9269c7732e71db7c13d29bf07
#
_cell.length_a   1.000
_cell.length_b   1.000
_cell.length_c   1.000
_cell.angle_alpha   90.00
_cell.angle_beta   90.00
_cell.angle_gamma   90.00
#
_symmetry.space_group_name_H-M   'P 1'
#
loop_
_entity.id
_entity.type
_entity.pdbx_description
1 polymer ?
#
loop_
_entity_poly.entity_id
_entity_poly.type
_entity_poly.pdbx_seq_one_letter_code
_entity_poly.pdbx_strand_id
1 'polypeptide(L)'
;VAAALAAAPRVLILDEPTFGQDRNTWMQIALLIRSLRADDIAIVVVTHDRALVRALDANVVELVPQDGVKEWERAEEDPAHEIAVSSIRERYEEPKPSSHSPVLASMNPVFRLIAAFVVSLPLLLSLDWVSASVAVLLEFAVLWAAGINPLRAIRSTWPIFIGAPCSALAVLLYGKSGGATWWQWGWIHVTDYSALLALATMLRIVAIGMPAIIAVLGIDATDLADGFSQILHLPDRFVYGGLAGIRLFSVLQDDWASLTASRRSRGLGDDNKFKAFFPQAFALLVLSIRRSTMLATAMQARGFGGSGPRSHARVSRVHARDLRLLVVALAVPVIALC
;
A
#
# COMPACT_ATOMS: atom_id res chain seq x y z
N VAL A 1 13.39 -12.46 22.87
CA VAL A 1 13.65 -13.91 22.91
C VAL A 1 12.37 -14.66 23.29
N ALA A 2 11.69 -14.37 24.41
CA ALA A 2 10.49 -15.09 24.85
C ALA A 2 9.36 -15.14 23.82
N ALA A 3 9.09 -14.04 23.11
CA ALA A 3 8.05 -13.98 22.05
C ALA A 3 8.39 -14.86 20.83
N ALA A 4 9.67 -14.99 20.50
CA ALA A 4 10.11 -15.86 19.41
C ALA A 4 10.01 -17.35 19.78
N LEU A 5 10.21 -17.68 21.05
CA LEU A 5 10.08 -19.04 21.58
C LEU A 5 8.62 -19.53 21.67
N ALA A 6 7.68 -18.61 21.87
CA ALA A 6 6.25 -18.95 21.92
C ALA A 6 5.73 -19.55 20.59
N ALA A 7 6.44 -19.35 19.49
CA ALA A 7 6.11 -19.93 18.17
C ALA A 7 6.68 -21.35 17.97
N ALA A 8 7.38 -21.93 18.96
CA ALA A 8 8.08 -23.24 18.89
C ALA A 8 8.88 -23.42 17.57
N PRO A 9 9.80 -22.51 17.24
CA PRO A 9 10.54 -22.56 15.99
C PRO A 9 11.57 -23.70 15.99
N ARG A 10 11.79 -24.32 14.83
CA ARG A 10 12.90 -25.25 14.62
C ARG A 10 14.26 -24.54 14.42
N VAL A 11 14.22 -23.30 13.98
CA VAL A 11 15.38 -22.42 13.78
C VAL A 11 15.11 -21.09 14.46
N LEU A 12 16.02 -20.66 15.31
CA LEU A 12 15.96 -19.40 16.03
C LEU A 12 17.13 -18.51 15.60
N ILE A 13 16.83 -17.35 15.03
CA ILE A 13 17.84 -16.35 14.65
C ILE A 13 17.74 -15.20 15.63
N LEU A 14 18.84 -14.87 16.30
CA LEU A 14 18.94 -13.79 17.28
C LEU A 14 19.99 -12.78 16.80
N ASP A 15 19.55 -11.52 16.66
CA ASP A 15 20.43 -10.40 16.33
C ASP A 15 20.69 -9.58 17.60
N GLU A 16 21.96 -9.47 17.98
CA GLU A 16 22.44 -8.76 19.19
C GLU A 16 21.58 -8.99 20.44
N PRO A 17 21.35 -10.26 20.88
CA PRO A 17 20.39 -10.57 21.92
C PRO A 17 20.76 -10.01 23.30
N THR A 18 22.03 -9.65 23.51
CA THR A 18 22.54 -9.12 24.78
C THR A 18 22.84 -7.61 24.72
N PHE A 19 22.56 -6.95 23.59
CA PHE A 19 22.87 -5.52 23.44
C PHE A 19 22.09 -4.67 24.46
N GLY A 20 22.82 -3.82 25.19
CA GLY A 20 22.23 -2.90 26.17
C GLY A 20 21.65 -3.56 27.42
N GLN A 21 21.93 -4.83 27.66
CA GLN A 21 21.47 -5.54 28.86
C GLN A 21 22.42 -5.40 30.03
N ASP A 22 21.88 -5.41 31.26
CA ASP A 22 22.66 -5.51 32.46
C ASP A 22 23.31 -6.91 32.60
N ARG A 23 24.28 -7.04 33.50
CA ARG A 23 25.02 -8.29 33.67
C ARG A 23 24.14 -9.48 34.08
N ASN A 24 23.08 -9.26 34.86
CA ASN A 24 22.19 -10.33 35.30
C ASN A 24 21.30 -10.80 34.15
N THR A 25 20.72 -9.88 33.42
CA THR A 25 19.89 -10.17 32.21
C THR A 25 20.74 -10.79 31.10
N TRP A 26 21.98 -10.31 30.90
CA TRP A 26 22.95 -10.91 30.00
C TRP A 26 23.19 -12.39 30.31
N MET A 27 23.45 -12.71 31.59
CA MET A 27 23.68 -14.07 32.02
C MET A 27 22.46 -14.98 31.85
N GLN A 28 21.27 -14.46 32.15
CA GLN A 28 20.02 -15.19 31.95
C GLN A 28 19.76 -15.49 30.45
N ILE A 29 20.04 -14.54 29.56
CA ILE A 29 19.91 -14.73 28.10
C ILE A 29 20.92 -15.80 27.62
N ALA A 30 22.16 -15.71 28.05
CA ALA A 30 23.19 -16.70 27.70
C ALA A 30 22.82 -18.12 28.15
N LEU A 31 22.33 -18.26 29.40
CA LEU A 31 21.85 -19.54 29.92
C LEU A 31 20.63 -20.06 29.15
N LEU A 32 19.69 -19.19 28.84
CA LEU A 32 18.49 -19.53 28.04
C LEU A 32 18.89 -20.05 26.66
N ILE A 33 19.75 -19.34 25.94
CA ILE A 33 20.23 -19.78 24.61
C ILE A 33 20.91 -21.14 24.71
N ARG A 34 21.71 -21.36 25.78
CA ARG A 34 22.38 -22.62 26.00
C ARG A 34 21.42 -23.76 26.32
N SER A 35 20.33 -23.51 27.08
CA SER A 35 19.30 -24.52 27.37
C SER A 35 18.53 -24.91 26.13
N LEU A 36 18.20 -23.95 25.27
CA LEU A 36 17.48 -24.19 24.01
C LEU A 36 18.26 -25.05 22.98
N ARG A 37 19.59 -25.05 23.08
CA ARG A 37 20.45 -25.94 22.29
C ARG A 37 20.19 -27.41 22.63
N ALA A 38 19.73 -27.72 23.84
CA ALA A 38 19.40 -29.08 24.26
C ALA A 38 18.08 -29.57 23.71
N ASP A 39 17.21 -28.67 23.21
CA ASP A 39 15.84 -28.95 22.71
C ASP A 39 15.79 -29.14 21.21
N ASP A 40 16.90 -29.49 20.55
CA ASP A 40 16.99 -29.75 19.10
C ASP A 40 16.62 -28.56 18.19
N ILE A 41 16.78 -27.34 18.75
CA ILE A 41 16.55 -26.08 18.03
C ILE A 41 17.88 -25.59 17.42
N ALA A 42 17.92 -25.38 16.12
CA ALA A 42 19.05 -24.74 15.46
C ALA A 42 19.08 -23.25 15.82
N ILE A 43 20.16 -22.75 16.42
CA ILE A 43 20.27 -21.37 16.87
C ILE A 43 21.40 -20.67 16.12
N VAL A 44 21.07 -19.54 15.49
CA VAL A 44 22.02 -18.63 14.85
C VAL A 44 22.03 -17.32 15.64
N VAL A 45 23.18 -16.93 16.16
CA VAL A 45 23.35 -15.68 16.92
C VAL A 45 24.29 -14.77 16.14
N VAL A 46 23.80 -13.60 15.75
CA VAL A 46 24.62 -12.52 15.19
C VAL A 46 24.99 -11.61 16.34
N THR A 47 26.26 -11.42 16.62
CA THR A 47 26.70 -10.57 17.72
C THR A 47 28.16 -10.14 17.56
N HIS A 48 28.48 -8.96 18.08
CA HIS A 48 29.86 -8.48 18.24
C HIS A 48 30.37 -8.71 19.66
N ASP A 49 29.54 -9.26 20.56
CA ASP A 49 29.91 -9.56 21.97
C ASP A 49 30.74 -10.84 22.05
N ARG A 50 32.07 -10.69 22.11
CA ARG A 50 33.01 -11.80 22.26
C ARG A 50 32.83 -12.57 23.58
N ALA A 51 32.22 -11.97 24.61
CA ALA A 51 31.95 -12.66 25.86
C ALA A 51 30.78 -13.63 25.68
N LEU A 52 29.75 -13.25 24.97
CA LEU A 52 28.61 -14.10 24.61
C LEU A 52 29.06 -15.29 23.76
N VAL A 53 29.88 -15.04 22.74
CA VAL A 53 30.42 -16.09 21.86
C VAL A 53 31.16 -17.17 22.68
N ARG A 54 32.02 -16.76 23.61
CA ARG A 54 32.73 -17.71 24.52
C ARG A 54 31.78 -18.43 25.48
N ALA A 55 30.76 -17.74 26.00
CA ALA A 55 29.81 -18.35 26.92
C ALA A 55 28.92 -19.41 26.25
N LEU A 56 28.64 -19.25 24.94
CA LEU A 56 27.80 -20.19 24.21
C LEU A 56 28.54 -21.39 23.65
N ASP A 57 29.89 -21.35 23.64
CA ASP A 57 30.73 -22.40 23.05
C ASP A 57 30.22 -22.82 21.65
N ALA A 58 29.99 -21.84 20.81
CA ALA A 58 29.35 -21.99 19.49
C ALA A 58 30.41 -22.03 18.37
N ASN A 59 30.07 -22.64 17.27
CA ASN A 59 30.83 -22.50 16.02
C ASN A 59 30.77 -21.07 15.55
N VAL A 60 31.92 -20.43 15.35
CA VAL A 60 32.03 -19.03 15.00
C VAL A 60 32.31 -18.90 13.50
N VAL A 61 31.47 -18.14 12.82
CA VAL A 61 31.73 -17.66 11.46
C VAL A 61 31.99 -16.16 11.54
N GLU A 62 33.25 -15.77 11.32
CA GLU A 62 33.62 -14.36 11.36
C GLU A 62 33.39 -13.75 9.97
N LEU A 63 32.49 -12.78 9.91
CA LEU A 63 32.23 -12.00 8.71
C LEU A 63 33.25 -10.86 8.65
N VAL A 64 34.33 -11.05 7.93
CA VAL A 64 35.35 -10.02 7.69
C VAL A 64 34.93 -9.24 6.44
N PRO A 65 34.86 -7.90 6.47
CA PRO A 65 34.68 -7.12 5.26
C PRO A 65 35.91 -7.37 4.36
N GLN A 66 35.73 -8.06 3.26
CA GLN A 66 36.78 -8.18 2.27
C GLN A 66 36.67 -7.06 1.26
N ASP A 67 37.75 -6.27 1.14
CA ASP A 67 37.96 -5.38 0.03
C ASP A 67 38.19 -6.21 -1.24
N GLY A 68 37.12 -6.55 -1.94
CA GLY A 68 37.27 -7.23 -3.25
C GLY A 68 36.13 -8.16 -3.64
N VAL A 69 35.50 -7.76 -4.70
CA VAL A 69 34.33 -8.33 -5.41
C VAL A 69 34.51 -9.77 -5.95
N LYS A 70 35.52 -10.51 -5.57
CA LYS A 70 35.89 -11.78 -6.24
C LYS A 70 35.42 -13.08 -5.57
N GLU A 71 34.89 -13.05 -4.38
CA GLU A 71 34.54 -14.28 -3.66
C GLU A 71 33.08 -14.71 -3.79
N TRP A 72 32.19 -13.76 -4.12
CA TRP A 72 30.80 -14.10 -4.44
C TRP A 72 30.68 -14.82 -5.81
N GLU A 73 31.60 -14.60 -6.75
CA GLU A 73 31.63 -15.31 -8.03
C GLU A 73 31.94 -16.82 -7.87
N ARG A 74 32.68 -17.22 -6.80
CA ARG A 74 32.94 -18.63 -6.48
C ARG A 74 31.79 -19.31 -5.72
N ALA A 75 30.96 -18.56 -5.03
CA ALA A 75 29.79 -19.09 -4.34
C ALA A 75 28.61 -19.38 -5.30
N GLU A 76 28.63 -18.84 -6.52
CA GLU A 76 27.63 -19.13 -7.56
C GLU A 76 27.72 -20.57 -8.11
N GLU A 77 28.84 -21.28 -7.90
CA GLU A 77 29.02 -22.67 -8.38
C GLU A 77 28.53 -23.73 -7.37
N ASP A 78 28.09 -23.35 -6.16
CA ASP A 78 27.57 -24.31 -5.18
C ASP A 78 26.03 -24.44 -5.33
N PRO A 79 25.50 -25.58 -5.76
CA PRO A 79 24.06 -25.80 -5.94
C PRO A 79 23.28 -25.61 -4.63
N ALA A 80 23.89 -25.82 -3.46
CA ALA A 80 23.28 -25.53 -2.17
C ALA A 80 23.12 -24.02 -1.91
N HIS A 81 24.07 -23.21 -2.40
CA HIS A 81 23.99 -21.75 -2.33
C HIS A 81 22.92 -21.22 -3.28
N GLU A 82 22.81 -21.76 -4.49
CA GLU A 82 21.79 -21.37 -5.45
C GLU A 82 20.37 -21.66 -4.95
N ILE A 83 20.15 -22.81 -4.29
CA ILE A 83 18.87 -23.15 -3.64
C ILE A 83 18.58 -22.21 -2.45
N ALA A 84 19.59 -21.88 -1.65
CA ALA A 84 19.44 -20.96 -0.53
C ALA A 84 19.14 -19.53 -1.01
N VAL A 85 19.88 -19.05 -2.01
CA VAL A 85 19.69 -17.71 -2.60
C VAL A 85 18.36 -17.62 -3.34
N SER A 86 17.95 -18.65 -4.09
CA SER A 86 16.65 -18.67 -4.76
C SER A 86 15.49 -18.67 -3.77
N SER A 87 15.59 -19.43 -2.68
CA SER A 87 14.56 -19.45 -1.62
C SER A 87 14.48 -18.14 -0.83
N ILE A 88 15.63 -17.46 -0.64
CA ILE A 88 15.70 -16.13 -0.07
C ILE A 88 15.14 -15.11 -1.08
N ARG A 89 15.54 -15.20 -2.34
CA ARG A 89 15.06 -14.32 -3.42
C ARG A 89 13.56 -14.44 -3.64
N GLU A 90 12.98 -15.64 -3.61
CA GLU A 90 11.52 -15.83 -3.64
C GLU A 90 10.81 -15.22 -2.43
N ARG A 91 11.45 -15.17 -1.28
CA ARG A 91 10.90 -14.61 -0.04
C ARG A 91 11.05 -13.09 0.04
N TYR A 92 12.11 -12.54 -0.59
CA TYR A 92 12.40 -11.10 -0.68
C TYR A 92 12.15 -10.52 -2.08
N GLU A 93 11.74 -11.32 -3.04
CA GLU A 93 11.10 -10.73 -4.23
C GLU A 93 9.96 -9.88 -3.67
N GLU A 94 10.11 -8.57 -3.86
CA GLU A 94 9.02 -7.60 -3.64
C GLU A 94 7.76 -8.25 -4.20
N PRO A 95 6.65 -8.27 -3.44
CA PRO A 95 5.44 -8.93 -3.88
C PRO A 95 5.20 -8.49 -5.31
N LYS A 96 5.33 -9.45 -6.24
CA LYS A 96 5.15 -9.20 -7.69
C LYS A 96 3.97 -8.28 -7.79
N PRO A 97 4.10 -7.10 -8.37
CA PRO A 97 2.99 -6.16 -8.43
C PRO A 97 1.82 -6.99 -8.89
N SER A 98 0.77 -7.03 -8.07
CA SER A 98 -0.41 -7.84 -8.35
C SER A 98 -0.87 -7.40 -9.73
N SER A 99 -0.41 -8.11 -10.77
CA SER A 99 -0.48 -7.70 -12.16
C SER A 99 -1.93 -7.79 -12.59
N HIS A 100 -2.66 -6.74 -12.29
CA HIS A 100 -4.06 -6.65 -12.66
C HIS A 100 -4.21 -6.56 -14.19
N SER A 101 -3.19 -6.08 -14.88
CA SER A 101 -2.98 -6.26 -16.33
C SER A 101 -1.56 -5.79 -16.69
N PRO A 102 -0.86 -6.49 -17.61
CA PRO A 102 0.47 -6.10 -18.07
C PRO A 102 0.45 -4.73 -18.78
N VAL A 103 -0.68 -4.33 -19.35
CA VAL A 103 -0.86 -3.06 -20.02
C VAL A 103 -0.85 -1.90 -19.02
N LEU A 104 -1.60 -2.01 -17.90
CA LEU A 104 -1.63 -0.97 -16.87
C LEU A 104 -0.27 -0.84 -16.16
N ALA A 105 0.43 -1.94 -15.91
CA ALA A 105 1.74 -1.93 -15.28
C ALA A 105 2.82 -1.24 -16.14
N SER A 106 2.64 -1.20 -17.47
CA SER A 106 3.58 -0.57 -18.41
C SER A 106 3.37 0.94 -18.60
N MET A 107 2.30 1.52 -18.04
CA MET A 107 1.94 2.93 -18.16
C MET A 107 2.41 3.73 -16.97
N ASN A 108 2.80 5.00 -17.22
CA ASN A 108 3.22 5.89 -16.16
C ASN A 108 2.04 6.20 -15.20
N PRO A 109 2.23 6.05 -13.86
CA PRO A 109 1.17 6.25 -12.87
C PRO A 109 0.51 7.63 -12.92
N VAL A 110 1.29 8.68 -13.19
CA VAL A 110 0.78 10.05 -13.27
C VAL A 110 -0.20 10.21 -14.43
N PHE A 111 0.12 9.66 -15.60
CA PHE A 111 -0.76 9.73 -16.76
C PHE A 111 -2.05 8.94 -16.56
N ARG A 112 -2.01 7.84 -15.81
CA ARG A 112 -3.21 7.08 -15.43
C ARG A 112 -4.15 7.92 -14.56
N LEU A 113 -3.62 8.64 -13.56
CA LEU A 113 -4.41 9.55 -12.73
C LEU A 113 -4.96 10.72 -13.52
N ILE A 114 -4.14 11.36 -14.36
CA ILE A 114 -4.59 12.46 -15.22
C ILE A 114 -5.69 11.98 -16.16
N ALA A 115 -5.55 10.81 -16.78
CA ALA A 115 -6.57 10.24 -17.63
C ALA A 115 -7.90 10.03 -16.90
N ALA A 116 -7.87 9.49 -15.67
CA ALA A 116 -9.07 9.35 -14.86
C ALA A 116 -9.71 10.71 -14.53
N PHE A 117 -8.91 11.72 -14.22
CA PHE A 117 -9.40 13.09 -13.99
C PHE A 117 -10.04 13.70 -15.27
N VAL A 118 -9.40 13.51 -16.41
CA VAL A 118 -9.88 14.03 -17.70
C VAL A 118 -11.22 13.40 -18.08
N VAL A 119 -11.44 12.11 -17.80
CA VAL A 119 -12.72 11.46 -18.00
C VAL A 119 -13.76 11.95 -17.00
N SER A 120 -13.40 12.01 -15.71
CA SER A 120 -14.35 12.26 -14.63
C SER A 120 -14.84 13.71 -14.56
N LEU A 121 -13.96 14.69 -14.80
CA LEU A 121 -14.28 16.10 -14.60
C LEU A 121 -15.42 16.63 -15.51
N PRO A 122 -15.42 16.38 -16.84
CA PRO A 122 -16.52 16.80 -17.70
C PRO A 122 -17.83 16.08 -17.38
N LEU A 123 -17.77 14.79 -17.03
CA LEU A 123 -18.96 14.02 -16.67
C LEU A 123 -19.59 14.50 -15.35
N LEU A 124 -18.81 15.12 -14.47
CA LEU A 124 -19.34 15.74 -13.25
C LEU A 124 -20.27 16.92 -13.54
N LEU A 125 -20.05 17.64 -14.64
CA LEU A 125 -20.82 18.82 -15.03
C LEU A 125 -22.12 18.47 -15.78
N SER A 126 -22.22 17.28 -16.37
CA SER A 126 -23.39 16.82 -17.11
C SER A 126 -24.40 16.14 -16.16
N LEU A 127 -25.70 16.46 -16.29
CA LEU A 127 -26.79 15.84 -15.51
C LEU A 127 -27.64 14.85 -16.32
N ASP A 128 -27.26 14.57 -17.55
CA ASP A 128 -28.00 13.70 -18.46
C ASP A 128 -27.71 12.21 -18.23
N TRP A 129 -28.77 11.41 -18.28
CA TRP A 129 -28.64 9.94 -18.20
C TRP A 129 -28.05 9.36 -19.49
N VAL A 130 -28.27 10.04 -20.65
CA VAL A 130 -27.75 9.61 -21.96
C VAL A 130 -26.23 9.71 -21.98
N SER A 131 -25.68 10.88 -21.61
CA SER A 131 -24.24 11.10 -21.54
C SER A 131 -23.55 10.13 -20.59
N ALA A 132 -24.15 9.88 -19.42
CA ALA A 132 -23.62 8.90 -18.46
C ALA A 132 -23.63 7.46 -19.01
N SER A 133 -24.69 7.07 -19.74
CA SER A 133 -24.79 5.74 -20.37
C SER A 133 -23.73 5.55 -21.45
N VAL A 134 -23.57 6.55 -22.32
CA VAL A 134 -22.58 6.53 -23.40
C VAL A 134 -21.16 6.47 -22.80
N ALA A 135 -20.88 7.26 -21.77
CA ALA A 135 -19.60 7.24 -21.09
C ALA A 135 -19.25 5.84 -20.52
N VAL A 136 -20.20 5.22 -19.79
CA VAL A 136 -20.01 3.87 -19.24
C VAL A 136 -19.75 2.84 -20.36
N LEU A 137 -20.53 2.89 -21.45
CA LEU A 137 -20.34 1.98 -22.58
C LEU A 137 -18.97 2.16 -23.24
N LEU A 138 -18.53 3.41 -23.45
CA LEU A 138 -17.21 3.72 -24.02
C LEU A 138 -16.09 3.26 -23.08
N GLU A 139 -16.22 3.45 -21.78
CA GLU A 139 -15.24 2.97 -20.80
C GLU A 139 -15.10 1.45 -20.84
N PHE A 140 -16.21 0.72 -20.88
CA PHE A 140 -16.16 -0.75 -21.04
C PHE A 140 -15.54 -1.16 -22.38
N ALA A 141 -15.84 -0.45 -23.47
CA ALA A 141 -15.24 -0.70 -24.78
C ALA A 141 -13.72 -0.46 -24.76
N VAL A 142 -13.27 0.63 -24.13
CA VAL A 142 -11.84 0.94 -23.95
C VAL A 142 -11.13 -0.12 -23.09
N LEU A 143 -11.73 -0.56 -21.99
CA LEU A 143 -11.18 -1.63 -21.16
C LEU A 143 -11.07 -2.94 -21.92
N TRP A 144 -12.09 -3.28 -22.69
CA TRP A 144 -12.07 -4.48 -23.51
C TRP A 144 -11.01 -4.41 -24.62
N ALA A 145 -10.89 -3.28 -25.31
CA ALA A 145 -9.85 -3.02 -26.31
C ALA A 145 -8.43 -3.04 -25.71
N ALA A 146 -8.29 -2.63 -24.44
CA ALA A 146 -7.04 -2.72 -23.67
C ALA A 146 -6.72 -4.15 -23.19
N GLY A 147 -7.56 -5.15 -23.49
CA GLY A 147 -7.37 -6.54 -23.06
C GLY A 147 -7.63 -6.77 -21.57
N ILE A 148 -8.31 -5.83 -20.90
CA ILE A 148 -8.70 -5.96 -19.50
C ILE A 148 -10.05 -6.66 -19.44
N ASN A 149 -10.10 -7.81 -18.79
CA ASN A 149 -11.35 -8.54 -18.63
C ASN A 149 -12.37 -7.68 -17.84
N PRO A 150 -13.54 -7.33 -18.44
CA PRO A 150 -14.53 -6.45 -17.79
C PRO A 150 -15.06 -7.01 -16.47
N LEU A 151 -15.18 -8.33 -16.33
CA LEU A 151 -15.57 -8.97 -15.07
C LEU A 151 -14.53 -8.73 -13.96
N ARG A 152 -13.25 -8.68 -14.32
CA ARG A 152 -12.18 -8.38 -13.36
C ARG A 152 -12.22 -6.91 -12.95
N ALA A 153 -12.51 -6.00 -13.87
CA ALA A 153 -12.71 -4.58 -13.58
C ALA A 153 -13.89 -4.38 -12.63
N ILE A 154 -15.04 -4.99 -12.89
CA ILE A 154 -16.22 -4.96 -12.01
C ILE A 154 -15.90 -5.52 -10.63
N ARG A 155 -15.20 -6.65 -10.54
CA ARG A 155 -14.82 -7.23 -9.25
C ARG A 155 -13.84 -6.35 -8.48
N SER A 156 -12.98 -5.62 -9.16
CA SER A 156 -12.03 -4.67 -8.56
C SER A 156 -12.72 -3.40 -8.05
N THR A 157 -13.79 -2.99 -8.75
CA THR A 157 -14.58 -1.78 -8.44
C THR A 157 -15.91 -2.09 -7.74
N TRP A 158 -16.06 -3.29 -7.15
CA TRP A 158 -17.31 -3.76 -6.52
C TRP A 158 -17.95 -2.76 -5.54
N PRO A 159 -17.20 -1.94 -4.75
CA PRO A 159 -17.83 -1.00 -3.83
C PRO A 159 -18.67 0.06 -4.55
N ILE A 160 -18.29 0.44 -5.78
CA ILE A 160 -19.05 1.40 -6.60
C ILE A 160 -20.37 0.79 -7.01
N PHE A 161 -20.37 -0.49 -7.40
CA PHE A 161 -21.59 -1.19 -7.82
C PHE A 161 -22.58 -1.44 -6.67
N ILE A 162 -22.15 -1.30 -5.42
CA ILE A 162 -23.04 -1.27 -4.25
C ILE A 162 -23.43 0.17 -3.91
N GLY A 163 -22.48 1.10 -3.92
CA GLY A 163 -22.73 2.50 -3.56
C GLY A 163 -23.64 3.25 -4.55
N ALA A 164 -23.48 2.97 -5.85
CA ALA A 164 -24.27 3.63 -6.90
C ALA A 164 -25.79 3.35 -6.77
N PRO A 165 -26.27 2.12 -6.60
CA PRO A 165 -27.69 1.85 -6.36
C PRO A 165 -28.21 2.45 -5.05
N CYS A 166 -27.41 2.46 -3.98
CA CYS A 166 -27.79 3.10 -2.71
C CYS A 166 -28.00 4.61 -2.88
N SER A 167 -27.10 5.27 -3.61
CA SER A 167 -27.24 6.69 -3.93
C SER A 167 -28.42 6.96 -4.84
N ALA A 168 -28.62 6.11 -5.87
CA ALA A 168 -29.77 6.20 -6.77
C ALA A 168 -31.10 6.04 -6.00
N LEU A 169 -31.17 5.12 -5.05
CA LEU A 169 -32.33 4.94 -4.19
C LEU A 169 -32.63 6.19 -3.37
N ALA A 170 -31.61 6.84 -2.81
CA ALA A 170 -31.78 8.10 -2.08
C ALA A 170 -32.33 9.19 -3.01
N VAL A 171 -31.83 9.32 -4.24
CA VAL A 171 -32.31 10.29 -5.22
C VAL A 171 -33.72 9.95 -5.70
N LEU A 172 -34.05 8.68 -5.85
CA LEU A 172 -35.40 8.23 -6.22
C LEU A 172 -36.45 8.64 -5.17
N LEU A 173 -36.11 8.49 -3.89
CA LEU A 173 -37.02 8.73 -2.78
C LEU A 173 -37.13 10.22 -2.39
N TYR A 174 -36.02 10.96 -2.49
CA TYR A 174 -35.88 12.34 -1.99
C TYR A 174 -35.48 13.34 -3.07
N GLY A 175 -35.35 12.91 -4.32
CA GLY A 175 -34.97 13.77 -5.44
C GLY A 175 -36.08 14.75 -5.82
N LYS A 176 -35.72 15.68 -6.72
CA LYS A 176 -36.67 16.67 -7.24
C LYS A 176 -37.85 15.96 -7.91
N SER A 177 -39.07 16.25 -7.47
CA SER A 177 -40.30 15.72 -8.04
C SER A 177 -40.69 16.46 -9.32
N GLY A 178 -41.22 15.71 -10.30
CA GLY A 178 -41.72 16.25 -11.57
C GLY A 178 -42.31 15.15 -12.45
N GLY A 179 -43.31 15.47 -13.27
CA GLY A 179 -44.01 14.50 -14.08
C GLY A 179 -45.10 13.72 -13.33
N ALA A 180 -45.49 12.54 -13.86
CA ALA A 180 -46.47 11.69 -13.23
C ALA A 180 -45.95 11.10 -11.91
N THR A 181 -46.77 11.13 -10.88
CA THR A 181 -46.46 10.52 -9.58
C THR A 181 -46.86 9.06 -9.60
N TRP A 182 -45.89 8.15 -9.37
CA TRP A 182 -46.15 6.71 -9.30
C TRP A 182 -46.54 6.28 -7.89
N TRP A 183 -45.90 6.89 -6.89
CA TRP A 183 -46.16 6.57 -5.49
C TRP A 183 -45.79 7.74 -4.60
N GLN A 184 -46.67 8.03 -3.61
CA GLN A 184 -46.45 9.08 -2.64
C GLN A 184 -46.78 8.58 -1.24
N TRP A 185 -45.84 8.73 -0.31
CA TRP A 185 -46.03 8.40 1.08
C TRP A 185 -45.28 9.39 1.97
N GLY A 186 -46.02 10.30 2.57
CA GLY A 186 -45.45 11.35 3.41
C GLY A 186 -44.49 12.26 2.64
N TRP A 187 -43.24 12.19 2.99
CA TRP A 187 -42.16 13.01 2.39
C TRP A 187 -41.53 12.38 1.15
N ILE A 188 -41.92 11.17 0.82
CA ILE A 188 -41.37 10.38 -0.30
C ILE A 188 -42.28 10.55 -1.52
N HIS A 189 -41.72 11.06 -2.61
CA HIS A 189 -42.42 11.24 -3.88
C HIS A 189 -41.65 10.57 -5.00
N VAL A 190 -42.12 9.42 -5.45
CA VAL A 190 -41.56 8.74 -6.63
C VAL A 190 -42.28 9.20 -7.88
N THR A 191 -41.53 9.91 -8.74
CA THR A 191 -42.05 10.50 -9.98
C THR A 191 -41.19 10.07 -11.18
N ASP A 192 -41.70 10.25 -12.39
CA ASP A 192 -40.93 9.97 -13.64
C ASP A 192 -39.57 10.69 -13.61
N TYR A 193 -39.57 11.96 -13.20
CA TYR A 193 -38.36 12.75 -13.18
C TYR A 193 -37.37 12.24 -12.11
N SER A 194 -37.83 11.88 -10.91
CA SER A 194 -36.99 11.33 -9.86
C SER A 194 -36.39 9.97 -10.27
N ALA A 195 -37.14 9.15 -11.03
CA ALA A 195 -36.67 7.89 -11.56
C ALA A 195 -35.54 8.07 -12.61
N LEU A 196 -35.75 9.00 -13.56
CA LEU A 196 -34.72 9.33 -14.54
C LEU A 196 -33.45 9.93 -13.87
N LEU A 197 -33.65 10.80 -12.89
CA LEU A 197 -32.53 11.41 -12.14
C LEU A 197 -31.79 10.36 -11.31
N ALA A 198 -32.47 9.40 -10.71
CA ALA A 198 -31.87 8.29 -9.98
C ALA A 198 -31.03 7.40 -10.94
N LEU A 199 -31.57 7.08 -12.11
CA LEU A 199 -30.84 6.34 -13.14
C LEU A 199 -29.59 7.10 -13.62
N ALA A 200 -29.73 8.39 -13.92
CA ALA A 200 -28.62 9.25 -14.31
C ALA A 200 -27.54 9.30 -13.22
N THR A 201 -27.94 9.41 -11.96
CA THR A 201 -27.00 9.42 -10.82
C THR A 201 -26.28 8.10 -10.66
N MET A 202 -26.99 6.97 -10.79
CA MET A 202 -26.40 5.63 -10.72
C MET A 202 -25.31 5.46 -11.78
N LEU A 203 -25.65 5.73 -13.04
CA LEU A 203 -24.73 5.60 -14.18
C LEU A 203 -23.53 6.53 -14.04
N ARG A 204 -23.76 7.76 -13.57
CA ARG A 204 -22.69 8.74 -13.35
C ARG A 204 -21.70 8.30 -12.27
N ILE A 205 -22.18 7.77 -11.14
CA ILE A 205 -21.30 7.27 -10.09
C ILE A 205 -20.42 6.13 -10.63
N VAL A 206 -20.96 5.28 -11.50
CA VAL A 206 -20.18 4.22 -12.16
C VAL A 206 -19.16 4.83 -13.13
N ALA A 207 -19.60 5.76 -14.00
CA ALA A 207 -18.74 6.40 -15.00
C ALA A 207 -17.56 7.20 -14.39
N ILE A 208 -17.77 7.85 -13.27
CA ILE A 208 -16.69 8.60 -12.58
C ILE A 208 -15.84 7.67 -11.72
N GLY A 209 -16.46 6.74 -11.02
CA GLY A 209 -15.79 5.91 -10.03
C GLY A 209 -14.95 4.80 -10.63
N MET A 210 -15.40 4.19 -11.72
CA MET A 210 -14.69 3.07 -12.35
C MET A 210 -13.31 3.46 -12.88
N PRO A 211 -13.13 4.52 -13.70
CA PRO A 211 -11.80 4.94 -14.15
C PRO A 211 -10.92 5.40 -13.00
N ALA A 212 -11.47 6.05 -11.97
CA ALA A 212 -10.72 6.50 -10.80
C ALA A 212 -10.08 5.31 -10.03
N ILE A 213 -10.86 4.26 -9.75
CA ILE A 213 -10.32 3.08 -9.05
C ILE A 213 -9.32 2.33 -9.94
N ILE A 214 -9.62 2.14 -11.23
CA ILE A 214 -8.73 1.43 -12.16
C ILE A 214 -7.42 2.19 -12.32
N ALA A 215 -7.46 3.52 -12.33
CA ALA A 215 -6.25 4.34 -12.42
C ALA A 215 -5.31 4.11 -11.22
N VAL A 216 -5.85 3.99 -10.02
CA VAL A 216 -5.05 3.80 -8.78
C VAL A 216 -4.59 2.35 -8.61
N LEU A 217 -5.29 1.40 -9.21
CA LEU A 217 -5.06 -0.01 -8.98
C LEU A 217 -3.66 -0.45 -9.42
N GLY A 218 -2.90 -1.01 -8.48
CA GLY A 218 -1.55 -1.51 -8.73
C GLY A 218 -0.49 -0.43 -8.98
N ILE A 219 -0.73 0.81 -8.58
CA ILE A 219 0.29 1.86 -8.57
C ILE A 219 1.21 1.67 -7.37
N ASP A 220 2.52 1.68 -7.62
CA ASP A 220 3.50 1.84 -6.55
C ASP A 220 3.55 3.31 -6.11
N ALA A 221 3.47 3.54 -4.80
CA ALA A 221 3.53 4.88 -4.24
C ALA A 221 4.86 5.60 -4.55
N THR A 222 5.95 4.84 -4.71
CA THR A 222 7.26 5.38 -5.07
C THR A 222 7.28 5.88 -6.51
N ASP A 223 6.78 5.07 -7.46
CA ASP A 223 6.72 5.43 -8.87
C ASP A 223 5.78 6.63 -9.10
N LEU A 224 4.70 6.72 -8.30
CA LEU A 224 3.80 7.87 -8.32
C LEU A 224 4.49 9.13 -7.80
N ALA A 225 5.24 9.04 -6.72
CA ALA A 225 6.00 10.16 -6.16
C ALA A 225 7.06 10.64 -7.15
N ASP A 226 7.83 9.73 -7.76
CA ASP A 226 8.81 10.07 -8.78
C ASP A 226 8.17 10.78 -9.98
N GLY A 227 6.99 10.32 -10.40
CA GLY A 227 6.23 10.97 -11.47
C GLY A 227 5.71 12.36 -11.10
N PHE A 228 5.22 12.55 -9.89
CA PHE A 228 4.77 13.87 -9.41
C PHE A 228 5.91 14.88 -9.33
N SER A 229 7.08 14.45 -8.87
CA SER A 229 8.26 15.31 -8.80
C SER A 229 8.80 15.64 -10.19
N GLN A 230 8.97 14.64 -11.07
CA GLN A 230 9.70 14.78 -12.32
C GLN A 230 8.83 15.24 -13.50
N ILE A 231 7.54 14.85 -13.55
CA ILE A 231 6.62 15.16 -14.67
C ILE A 231 5.78 16.39 -14.34
N LEU A 232 5.14 16.40 -13.17
CA LEU A 232 4.30 17.53 -12.74
C LEU A 232 5.09 18.65 -12.07
N HIS A 233 6.41 18.46 -11.84
CA HIS A 233 7.29 19.43 -11.19
C HIS A 233 6.74 19.94 -9.85
N LEU A 234 6.04 19.07 -9.13
CA LEU A 234 5.57 19.39 -7.78
C LEU A 234 6.76 19.50 -6.83
N PRO A 235 6.71 20.41 -5.84
CA PRO A 235 7.81 20.57 -4.90
C PRO A 235 8.14 19.27 -4.18
N ASP A 236 9.37 18.80 -4.29
CA ASP A 236 9.88 17.55 -3.73
C ASP A 236 9.58 17.37 -2.25
N ARG A 237 9.54 18.48 -1.51
CA ARG A 237 9.23 18.46 -0.07
C ARG A 237 7.85 17.87 0.21
N PHE A 238 6.85 18.21 -0.60
CA PHE A 238 5.48 17.70 -0.45
C PHE A 238 5.38 16.27 -0.95
N VAL A 239 5.97 15.99 -2.11
CA VAL A 239 5.88 14.67 -2.74
C VAL A 239 6.55 13.59 -1.88
N TYR A 240 7.82 13.77 -1.54
CA TYR A 240 8.54 12.78 -0.74
C TYR A 240 8.15 12.82 0.74
N GLY A 241 7.69 13.97 1.24
CA GLY A 241 7.05 14.05 2.55
C GLY A 241 5.77 13.20 2.62
N GLY A 242 4.93 13.28 1.58
CA GLY A 242 3.74 12.44 1.44
C GLY A 242 4.08 10.95 1.34
N LEU A 243 5.08 10.60 0.53
CA LEU A 243 5.57 9.22 0.40
C LEU A 243 6.08 8.68 1.75
N ALA A 244 6.85 9.50 2.49
CA ALA A 244 7.30 9.13 3.82
C ALA A 244 6.13 8.91 4.79
N GLY A 245 5.07 9.73 4.68
CA GLY A 245 3.83 9.57 5.46
C GLY A 245 3.11 8.26 5.15
N ILE A 246 2.98 7.88 3.88
CA ILE A 246 2.37 6.59 3.47
C ILE A 246 3.16 5.40 4.04
N ARG A 247 4.49 5.44 3.95
CA ARG A 247 5.35 4.41 4.53
C ARG A 247 5.24 4.35 6.05
N LEU A 248 5.19 5.52 6.70
CA LEU A 248 5.00 5.58 8.15
C LEU A 248 3.66 4.97 8.57
N PHE A 249 2.60 5.16 7.77
CA PHE A 249 1.29 4.58 8.04
C PHE A 249 1.32 3.05 8.07
N SER A 250 2.02 2.42 7.13
CA SER A 250 2.20 0.95 7.14
C SER A 250 2.90 0.47 8.42
N VAL A 251 3.95 1.19 8.83
CA VAL A 251 4.67 0.88 10.07
C VAL A 251 3.79 1.07 11.32
N LEU A 252 2.90 2.07 11.32
CA LEU A 252 1.95 2.28 12.42
C LEU A 252 0.91 1.15 12.52
N GLN A 253 0.53 0.53 11.41
CA GLN A 253 -0.33 -0.67 11.43
C GLN A 253 0.37 -1.84 12.11
N ASP A 254 1.65 -2.07 11.83
CA ASP A 254 2.47 -3.11 12.49
C ASP A 254 2.67 -2.80 13.98
N ASP A 255 2.92 -1.53 14.32
CA ASP A 255 3.03 -1.08 15.71
C ASP A 255 1.70 -1.30 16.47
N TRP A 256 0.57 -1.04 15.84
CA TRP A 256 -0.75 -1.31 16.44
C TRP A 256 -0.93 -2.80 16.75
N ALA A 257 -0.58 -3.67 15.81
CA ALA A 257 -0.65 -5.12 16.02
C ALA A 257 0.28 -5.58 17.16
N SER A 258 1.49 -5.05 17.20
CA SER A 258 2.49 -5.34 18.23
C SER A 258 2.05 -4.86 19.61
N LEU A 259 1.49 -3.64 19.71
CA LEU A 259 0.93 -3.09 20.95
C LEU A 259 -0.25 -3.96 21.44
N THR A 260 -1.12 -4.38 20.52
CA THR A 260 -2.25 -5.26 20.86
C THR A 260 -1.76 -6.58 21.42
N ALA A 261 -0.78 -7.22 20.77
CA ALA A 261 -0.20 -8.47 21.22
C ALA A 261 0.48 -8.32 22.59
N SER A 262 1.27 -7.25 22.77
CA SER A 262 1.94 -6.94 24.03
C SER A 262 0.97 -6.70 25.21
N ARG A 263 -0.17 -6.07 24.94
CA ARG A 263 -1.20 -5.85 25.96
C ARG A 263 -1.92 -7.16 26.34
N ARG A 264 -2.22 -7.98 25.33
CA ARG A 264 -2.82 -9.31 25.57
C ARG A 264 -1.92 -10.21 26.41
N SER A 265 -0.61 -10.22 26.15
CA SER A 265 0.33 -11.00 26.94
C SER A 265 0.41 -10.57 28.41
N ARG A 266 -0.01 -9.33 28.72
CA ARG A 266 -0.10 -8.80 30.08
C ARG A 266 -1.50 -8.95 30.70
N GLY A 267 -2.43 -9.67 30.05
CA GLY A 267 -3.81 -9.82 30.49
C GLY A 267 -4.67 -8.56 30.39
N LEU A 268 -4.23 -7.58 29.57
CA LEU A 268 -4.94 -6.32 29.39
C LEU A 268 -5.61 -6.32 28.00
N GLY A 269 -6.91 -6.16 27.95
CA GLY A 269 -7.60 -5.85 26.69
C GLY A 269 -8.68 -6.82 26.24
N ASP A 270 -8.95 -7.90 26.96
CA ASP A 270 -9.97 -8.88 26.57
C ASP A 270 -11.39 -8.50 27.07
N ASP A 271 -11.51 -7.73 28.18
CA ASP A 271 -12.80 -7.44 28.80
C ASP A 271 -13.64 -6.39 28.06
N ASN A 272 -13.02 -5.40 27.42
CA ASN A 272 -13.75 -4.36 26.70
C ASN A 272 -12.88 -3.69 25.63
N LYS A 273 -13.15 -3.99 24.36
CA LYS A 273 -12.42 -3.44 23.21
C LYS A 273 -12.42 -1.91 23.16
N PHE A 274 -13.52 -1.28 23.59
CA PHE A 274 -13.67 0.19 23.59
C PHE A 274 -12.79 0.86 24.65
N LYS A 275 -12.71 0.27 25.85
CA LYS A 275 -11.83 0.79 26.92
C LYS A 275 -10.35 0.55 26.61
N ALA A 276 -10.03 -0.50 25.89
CA ALA A 276 -8.67 -0.82 25.46
C ALA A 276 -8.16 0.10 24.34
N PHE A 277 -9.07 0.62 23.49
CA PHE A 277 -8.75 1.44 22.34
C PHE A 277 -8.01 2.75 22.70
N PHE A 278 -8.52 3.51 23.66
CA PHE A 278 -7.96 4.83 23.99
C PHE A 278 -6.51 4.78 24.50
N PRO A 279 -6.13 3.95 25.48
CA PRO A 279 -4.74 3.84 25.90
C PRO A 279 -3.81 3.34 24.82
N GLN A 280 -4.30 2.45 23.94
CA GLN A 280 -3.51 1.93 22.82
C GLN A 280 -3.32 2.98 21.73
N ALA A 281 -4.37 3.73 21.40
CA ALA A 281 -4.29 4.85 20.46
C ALA A 281 -3.34 5.95 20.97
N PHE A 282 -3.38 6.27 22.27
CA PHE A 282 -2.44 7.21 22.87
C PHE A 282 -0.99 6.72 22.79
N ALA A 283 -0.73 5.45 23.11
CA ALA A 283 0.60 4.88 23.00
C ALA A 283 1.11 4.91 21.54
N LEU A 284 0.24 4.57 20.57
CA LEU A 284 0.57 4.67 19.16
C LEU A 284 0.86 6.12 18.73
N LEU A 285 0.09 7.09 19.23
CA LEU A 285 0.33 8.51 18.96
C LEU A 285 1.71 8.96 19.42
N VAL A 286 2.10 8.59 20.65
CA VAL A 286 3.45 8.91 21.18
C VAL A 286 4.54 8.26 20.33
N LEU A 287 4.39 6.98 19.96
CA LEU A 287 5.32 6.28 19.09
C LEU A 287 5.41 6.95 17.70
N SER A 288 4.28 7.36 17.13
CA SER A 288 4.23 8.01 15.82
C SER A 288 4.94 9.36 15.80
N ILE A 289 4.74 10.18 16.84
CA ILE A 289 5.44 11.47 17.00
C ILE A 289 6.94 11.24 17.11
N ARG A 290 7.37 10.33 17.97
CA ARG A 290 8.80 10.00 18.13
C ARG A 290 9.42 9.53 16.82
N ARG A 291 8.74 8.63 16.11
CA ARG A 291 9.24 8.04 14.85
C ARG A 291 9.29 9.06 13.72
N SER A 292 8.25 9.90 13.60
CA SER A 292 8.22 10.97 12.59
C SER A 292 9.29 12.04 12.84
N THR A 293 9.56 12.38 14.10
CA THR A 293 10.64 13.30 14.45
C THR A 293 12.01 12.73 14.09
N MET A 294 12.26 11.45 14.41
CA MET A 294 13.52 10.78 14.02
C MET A 294 13.67 10.70 12.50
N LEU A 295 12.59 10.38 11.77
CA LEU A 295 12.61 10.34 10.31
C LEU A 295 12.88 11.73 9.73
N ALA A 296 12.22 12.78 10.22
CA ALA A 296 12.42 14.14 9.77
C ALA A 296 13.89 14.59 9.99
N THR A 297 14.46 14.30 11.17
CA THR A 297 15.86 14.60 11.47
C THR A 297 16.81 13.84 10.55
N ALA A 298 16.56 12.55 10.30
CA ALA A 298 17.37 11.75 9.38
C ALA A 298 17.29 12.26 7.93
N MET A 299 16.10 12.68 7.48
CA MET A 299 15.92 13.28 6.16
C MET A 299 16.65 14.62 6.03
N GLN A 300 16.57 15.48 7.06
CA GLN A 300 17.30 16.75 7.10
C GLN A 300 18.82 16.53 7.09
N ALA A 301 19.34 15.57 7.86
CA ALA A 301 20.75 15.21 7.86
C ALA A 301 21.25 14.73 6.49
N ARG A 302 20.37 14.15 5.66
CA ARG A 302 20.64 13.75 4.27
C ARG A 302 20.42 14.89 3.26
N GLY A 303 20.24 16.14 3.72
CA GLY A 303 20.04 17.30 2.86
C GLY A 303 18.61 17.48 2.33
N PHE A 304 17.63 16.78 2.89
CA PHE A 304 16.23 16.97 2.51
C PHE A 304 15.76 18.39 2.86
N GLY A 305 15.22 19.10 1.87
CA GLY A 305 14.80 20.49 2.05
C GLY A 305 15.90 21.51 1.78
N GLY A 306 17.13 21.11 1.43
CA GLY A 306 18.17 22.00 0.98
C GLY A 306 17.87 22.65 -0.38
N SER A 307 18.58 23.75 -0.71
CA SER A 307 18.41 24.51 -1.95
C SER A 307 19.25 24.01 -3.14
N GLY A 308 20.02 22.92 -2.95
CA GLY A 308 20.88 22.37 -3.99
C GLY A 308 20.10 21.57 -5.05
N PRO A 309 20.71 21.40 -6.27
CA PRO A 309 20.12 20.56 -7.30
C PRO A 309 20.03 19.12 -6.82
N ARG A 310 18.91 18.46 -7.12
CA ARG A 310 18.66 17.07 -6.73
C ARG A 310 18.91 16.14 -7.91
N SER A 311 19.52 14.99 -7.62
CA SER A 311 19.58 13.86 -8.52
C SER A 311 18.45 12.88 -8.21
N HIS A 312 17.87 12.31 -9.26
CA HIS A 312 16.83 11.27 -9.11
C HIS A 312 17.46 9.91 -9.32
N ALA A 313 17.26 9.00 -8.37
CA ALA A 313 17.77 7.63 -8.47
C ALA A 313 17.02 6.83 -9.55
N ARG A 314 15.74 7.16 -9.77
CA ARG A 314 14.89 6.57 -10.81
C ARG A 314 14.38 7.69 -11.71
N VAL A 315 14.45 7.48 -13.02
CA VAL A 315 13.92 8.41 -14.02
C VAL A 315 12.54 7.98 -14.43
N SER A 316 11.53 8.83 -14.17
CA SER A 316 10.16 8.61 -14.62
C SER A 316 10.05 8.92 -16.12
N ARG A 317 9.98 7.89 -16.95
CA ARG A 317 9.93 8.04 -18.41
C ARG A 317 8.48 8.11 -18.89
N VAL A 318 8.25 9.03 -19.81
CA VAL A 318 6.97 9.16 -20.54
C VAL A 318 7.07 8.38 -21.84
N HIS A 319 6.11 7.52 -22.11
CA HIS A 319 6.05 6.71 -23.31
C HIS A 319 4.90 7.16 -24.24
N ALA A 320 5.00 6.87 -25.52
CA ALA A 320 3.91 7.16 -26.48
C ALA A 320 2.57 6.49 -26.10
N ARG A 321 2.61 5.43 -25.28
CA ARG A 321 1.41 4.77 -24.75
C ARG A 321 0.66 5.65 -23.74
N ASP A 322 1.38 6.45 -22.97
CA ASP A 322 0.80 7.35 -21.96
C ASP A 322 0.05 8.49 -22.66
N LEU A 323 0.61 9.02 -23.76
CA LEU A 323 -0.05 10.04 -24.57
C LEU A 323 -1.30 9.49 -25.26
N ARG A 324 -1.25 8.25 -25.78
CA ARG A 324 -2.44 7.58 -26.35
C ARG A 324 -3.54 7.40 -25.32
N LEU A 325 -3.18 7.05 -24.08
CA LEU A 325 -4.14 6.96 -22.98
C LEU A 325 -4.86 8.29 -22.74
N LEU A 326 -4.15 9.41 -22.74
CA LEU A 326 -4.76 10.75 -22.59
C LEU A 326 -5.70 11.10 -23.76
N VAL A 327 -5.31 10.79 -25.00
CA VAL A 327 -6.16 11.02 -26.17
C VAL A 327 -7.46 10.21 -26.06
N VAL A 328 -7.37 8.95 -25.69
CA VAL A 328 -8.55 8.09 -25.46
C VAL A 328 -9.40 8.62 -24.31
N ALA A 329 -8.76 9.01 -23.20
CA ALA A 329 -9.44 9.57 -22.04
C ALA A 329 -10.18 10.88 -22.36
N LEU A 330 -9.65 11.70 -23.25
CA LEU A 330 -10.31 12.92 -23.72
C LEU A 330 -11.46 12.63 -24.70
N ALA A 331 -11.31 11.60 -25.53
CA ALA A 331 -12.36 11.22 -26.49
C ALA A 331 -13.63 10.73 -25.79
N VAL A 332 -13.52 10.03 -24.67
CA VAL A 332 -14.68 9.50 -23.93
C VAL A 332 -15.68 10.60 -23.54
N PRO A 333 -15.32 11.64 -22.77
CA PRO A 333 -16.27 12.68 -22.39
C PRO A 333 -16.70 13.54 -23.57
N VAL A 334 -15.83 13.77 -24.56
CA VAL A 334 -16.22 14.54 -25.78
C VAL A 334 -17.33 13.81 -26.50
N ILE A 335 -17.23 12.52 -26.77
CA ILE A 335 -18.26 11.72 -27.45
C ILE A 335 -19.52 11.59 -26.60
N ALA A 336 -19.36 11.49 -25.27
CA ALA A 336 -20.49 11.33 -24.35
C ALA A 336 -21.30 12.63 -24.17
N LEU A 337 -20.70 13.80 -24.39
CA LEU A 337 -21.34 15.12 -24.23
C LEU A 337 -21.79 15.76 -25.52
N CYS A 338 -21.37 15.24 -26.69
CA CYS A 338 -21.86 15.63 -28.01
C CYS A 338 -23.12 14.87 -28.37
#